data_3d34e276065a690a75dec5e4ad0ea6db
#
_entry.id   3d34e276065a690a75dec5e4ad0ea6db
#
_cell.length_a   1.000
_cell.length_b   1.000
_cell.length_c   1.000
_cell.angle_alpha   90.00
_cell.angle_beta   90.00
_cell.angle_gamma   90.00
#
_symmetry.space_group_name_H-M   'P 1'
#
loop_
_entity.id
_entity.type
_entity.pdbx_description
1 polymer ?
#
loop_
_entity_poly.entity_id
_entity_poly.type
_entity_poly.pdbx_seq_one_letter_code
_entity_poly.pdbx_strand_id
1 'polypeptide(L)'
;MGFKFEKLDVWKQSLDYSDAAYDIAELLPKKERYNLSDQLRRAATSVSLNIAEGSTGQTDKEQNRFLGISLRSLIEAVACIHLIRKRNYCDTEDEKKQLKSLYKEANHLAARIQAMRNSLAGSVDEPEIDYFAED
;
A
#
# COMPACT_ATOMS: atom_id res chain seq x y z
N MET A 1 24.97 -8.85 8.25
CA MET A 1 24.71 -8.66 6.82
C MET A 1 23.27 -8.97 6.50
N GLY A 2 22.59 -8.10 5.80
CA GLY A 2 21.22 -8.32 5.39
C GLY A 2 20.98 -7.82 3.98
N PHE A 3 19.77 -7.97 3.50
CA PHE A 3 19.40 -7.43 2.20
C PHE A 3 19.12 -5.92 2.33
N LYS A 4 19.41 -5.22 1.24
CA LYS A 4 19.31 -3.76 1.22
C LYS A 4 17.93 -3.24 1.63
N PHE A 5 16.85 -3.88 1.14
CA PHE A 5 15.49 -3.42 1.42
C PHE A 5 15.12 -3.50 2.90
N GLU A 6 15.74 -4.42 3.66
CA GLU A 6 15.44 -4.60 5.07
C GLU A 6 15.72 -3.35 5.92
N LYS A 7 16.54 -2.44 5.40
CA LYS A 7 16.89 -1.19 6.07
C LYS A 7 15.99 -0.03 5.67
N LEU A 8 15.15 -0.21 4.66
CA LEU A 8 14.28 0.86 4.17
C LEU A 8 13.08 1.03 5.09
N ASP A 9 12.91 2.24 5.63
CA ASP A 9 11.78 2.55 6.49
C ASP A 9 10.44 2.36 5.78
N VAL A 10 10.39 2.70 4.49
CA VAL A 10 9.18 2.54 3.69
C VAL A 10 8.80 1.05 3.56
N TRP A 11 9.78 0.15 3.49
CA TRP A 11 9.51 -1.28 3.45
C TRP A 11 8.98 -1.78 4.80
N LYS A 12 9.63 -1.36 5.90
CA LYS A 12 9.18 -1.73 7.25
C LYS A 12 7.75 -1.25 7.49
N GLN A 13 7.44 -0.04 7.07
CA GLN A 13 6.09 0.51 7.17
C GLN A 13 5.10 -0.31 6.33
N SER A 14 5.52 -0.81 5.17
CA SER A 14 4.65 -1.63 4.33
C SER A 14 4.32 -2.99 4.97
N LEU A 15 5.21 -3.52 5.80
CA LEU A 15 4.93 -4.74 6.57
C LEU A 15 3.81 -4.49 7.58
N ASP A 16 3.90 -3.39 8.32
CA ASP A 16 2.87 -3.03 9.29
C ASP A 16 1.52 -2.79 8.59
N TYR A 17 1.57 -2.14 7.43
CA TYR A 17 0.37 -1.92 6.62
C TYR A 17 -0.24 -3.26 6.19
N SER A 18 0.58 -4.21 5.76
CA SER A 18 0.11 -5.53 5.35
C SER A 18 -0.58 -6.27 6.50
N ASP A 19 0.00 -6.22 7.70
CA ASP A 19 -0.60 -6.82 8.89
C ASP A 19 -1.97 -6.22 9.18
N ALA A 20 -2.06 -4.90 9.16
CA ALA A 20 -3.32 -4.20 9.40
C ALA A 20 -4.37 -4.55 8.34
N ALA A 21 -3.95 -4.69 7.09
CA ALA A 21 -4.85 -5.10 6.00
C ALA A 21 -5.36 -6.52 6.19
N TYR A 22 -4.51 -7.43 6.63
CA TYR A 22 -4.90 -8.80 6.93
C TYR A 22 -5.95 -8.85 8.05
N ASP A 23 -5.76 -8.04 9.10
CA ASP A 23 -6.73 -7.96 10.19
C ASP A 23 -8.11 -7.52 9.70
N ILE A 24 -8.15 -6.51 8.82
CA ILE A 24 -9.40 -6.06 8.21
C ILE A 24 -10.01 -7.15 7.34
N ALA A 25 -9.19 -7.83 6.53
CA ALA A 25 -9.68 -8.88 5.65
C ALA A 25 -10.37 -10.01 6.41
N GLU A 26 -9.91 -10.32 7.62
CA GLU A 26 -10.50 -11.34 8.46
C GLU A 26 -11.87 -10.94 9.04
N LEU A 27 -12.17 -9.64 9.09
CA LEU A 27 -13.45 -9.15 9.59
C LEU A 27 -14.58 -9.33 8.57
N LEU A 28 -14.24 -9.53 7.31
CA LEU A 28 -15.24 -9.63 6.24
C LEU A 28 -16.01 -10.96 6.31
N PRO A 29 -17.26 -10.99 5.81
CA PRO A 29 -18.02 -12.22 5.83
C PRO A 29 -17.41 -13.29 4.93
N LYS A 30 -17.70 -14.55 5.23
CA LYS A 30 -17.14 -15.70 4.51
C LYS A 30 -17.35 -15.64 3.00
N LYS A 31 -18.46 -15.04 2.55
CA LYS A 31 -18.74 -14.93 1.12
C LYS A 31 -17.70 -14.07 0.38
N GLU A 32 -16.95 -13.25 1.11
CA GLU A 32 -15.89 -12.41 0.53
C GLU A 32 -14.49 -13.05 0.60
N ARG A 33 -14.39 -14.23 1.18
CA ARG A 33 -13.09 -14.89 1.43
C ARG A 33 -12.21 -14.98 0.19
N TYR A 34 -12.80 -15.37 -0.94
CA TYR A 34 -12.10 -15.54 -2.20
C TYR A 34 -12.32 -14.37 -3.16
N ASN A 35 -12.87 -13.28 -2.69
CA ASN A 35 -13.11 -12.09 -3.46
C ASN A 35 -12.46 -10.88 -2.78
N LEU A 36 -13.23 -10.08 -2.06
CA LEU A 36 -12.74 -8.81 -1.51
C LEU A 36 -11.65 -9.00 -0.44
N SER A 37 -11.81 -10.00 0.43
CA SER A 37 -10.77 -10.32 1.43
C SER A 37 -9.45 -10.69 0.76
N ASP A 38 -9.52 -11.54 -0.26
CA ASP A 38 -8.34 -11.98 -1.00
C ASP A 38 -7.70 -10.83 -1.77
N GLN A 39 -8.51 -9.99 -2.41
CA GLN A 39 -8.00 -8.82 -3.14
C GLN A 39 -7.26 -7.86 -2.22
N LEU A 40 -7.80 -7.59 -1.03
CA LEU A 40 -7.15 -6.71 -0.06
C LEU A 40 -5.81 -7.29 0.39
N ARG A 41 -5.78 -8.57 0.73
CA ARG A 41 -4.53 -9.24 1.15
C ARG A 41 -3.48 -9.19 0.05
N ARG A 42 -3.86 -9.51 -1.18
CA ARG A 42 -2.95 -9.52 -2.32
C ARG A 42 -2.40 -8.12 -2.61
N ALA A 43 -3.27 -7.12 -2.60
CA ALA A 43 -2.86 -5.75 -2.85
C ALA A 43 -1.85 -5.28 -1.80
N ALA A 44 -2.15 -5.50 -0.52
CA ALA A 44 -1.27 -5.11 0.57
C ALA A 44 0.08 -5.84 0.50
N THR A 45 0.07 -7.14 0.24
CA THR A 45 1.28 -7.95 0.10
C THR A 45 2.14 -7.45 -1.06
N SER A 46 1.51 -7.12 -2.18
CA SER A 46 2.20 -6.63 -3.36
C SER A 46 2.96 -5.33 -3.10
N VAL A 47 2.46 -4.48 -2.20
CA VAL A 47 3.16 -3.24 -1.84
C VAL A 47 4.56 -3.56 -1.32
N SER A 48 4.67 -4.41 -0.31
CA SER A 48 5.96 -4.72 0.32
C SER A 48 6.88 -5.52 -0.60
N LEU A 49 6.32 -6.47 -1.36
CA LEU A 49 7.12 -7.29 -2.27
C LEU A 49 7.76 -6.46 -3.37
N ASN A 50 7.05 -5.47 -3.91
CA ASN A 50 7.60 -4.63 -4.97
C ASN A 50 8.60 -3.60 -4.45
N ILE A 51 8.45 -3.12 -3.22
CA ILE A 51 9.48 -2.28 -2.61
C ILE A 51 10.78 -3.09 -2.50
N ALA A 52 10.69 -4.31 -2.00
CA ALA A 52 11.84 -5.19 -1.85
C ALA A 52 12.48 -5.50 -3.21
N GLU A 53 11.67 -5.89 -4.17
CA GLU A 53 12.15 -6.25 -5.51
C GLU A 53 12.90 -5.09 -6.17
N GLY A 54 12.38 -3.88 -6.04
CA GLY A 54 12.99 -2.70 -6.63
C GLY A 54 14.34 -2.31 -6.04
N SER A 55 14.63 -2.77 -4.82
CA SER A 55 15.88 -2.41 -4.14
C SER A 55 16.98 -3.47 -4.29
N THR A 56 16.95 -4.24 -5.37
CA THR A 56 17.91 -5.32 -5.60
C THR A 56 19.28 -4.83 -6.07
N GLY A 57 19.48 -3.53 -6.20
CA GLY A 57 20.77 -2.97 -6.57
C GLY A 57 20.98 -2.77 -8.07
N GLN A 58 19.93 -2.85 -8.86
CA GLN A 58 20.02 -2.65 -10.31
C GLN A 58 20.31 -1.19 -10.68
N THR A 59 19.26 -0.42 -10.88
CA THR A 59 19.37 1.00 -11.23
C THR A 59 18.28 1.79 -10.52
N ASP A 60 18.48 3.11 -10.40
CA ASP A 60 17.46 3.99 -9.85
C ASP A 60 16.18 3.96 -10.69
N LYS A 61 16.32 3.86 -12.00
CA LYS A 61 15.18 3.77 -12.90
C LYS A 61 14.36 2.51 -12.64
N GLU A 62 15.01 1.38 -12.44
CA GLU A 62 14.34 0.12 -12.15
C GLU A 62 13.69 0.15 -10.78
N GLN A 63 14.39 0.69 -9.78
CA GLN A 63 13.82 0.87 -8.45
C GLN A 63 12.57 1.75 -8.50
N ASN A 64 12.63 2.85 -9.23
CA ASN A 64 11.50 3.76 -9.40
C ASN A 64 10.31 3.04 -10.04
N ARG A 65 10.56 2.19 -11.02
CA ARG A 65 9.51 1.40 -11.68
C ARG A 65 8.79 0.49 -10.69
N PHE A 66 9.53 -0.22 -9.84
CA PHE A 66 8.94 -1.10 -8.84
C PHE A 66 8.19 -0.34 -7.76
N LEU A 67 8.70 0.81 -7.34
CA LEU A 67 7.98 1.69 -6.42
C LEU A 67 6.65 2.16 -7.03
N GLY A 68 6.63 2.39 -8.33
CA GLY A 68 5.39 2.72 -9.05
C GLY A 68 4.38 1.58 -9.00
N ILE A 69 4.83 0.33 -9.12
CA ILE A 69 3.98 -0.84 -9.00
C ILE A 69 3.44 -0.95 -7.56
N SER A 70 4.30 -0.73 -6.57
CA SER A 70 3.88 -0.71 -5.16
C SER A 70 2.78 0.32 -4.94
N LEU A 71 2.93 1.50 -5.50
CA LEU A 71 1.94 2.58 -5.36
C LEU A 71 0.60 2.18 -5.98
N ARG A 72 0.61 1.55 -7.15
CA ARG A 72 -0.61 1.05 -7.78
C ARG A 72 -1.29 -0.02 -6.92
N SER A 73 -0.51 -0.90 -6.32
CA SER A 73 -1.04 -1.92 -5.41
C SER A 73 -1.69 -1.29 -4.20
N LEU A 74 -1.08 -0.23 -3.67
CA LEU A 74 -1.64 0.51 -2.54
C LEU A 74 -2.96 1.19 -2.91
N ILE A 75 -3.06 1.74 -4.12
CA ILE A 75 -4.29 2.32 -4.64
C ILE A 75 -5.39 1.24 -4.71
N GLU A 76 -5.04 0.04 -5.15
CA GLU A 76 -5.98 -1.08 -5.18
C GLU A 76 -6.48 -1.42 -3.77
N ALA A 77 -5.59 -1.43 -2.80
CA ALA A 77 -5.97 -1.64 -1.40
C ALA A 77 -6.93 -0.56 -0.90
N VAL A 78 -6.68 0.70 -1.27
CA VAL A 78 -7.57 1.82 -0.92
C VAL A 78 -8.95 1.63 -1.55
N ALA A 79 -9.00 1.19 -2.80
CA ALA A 79 -10.26 0.89 -3.46
C ALA A 79 -11.04 -0.20 -2.71
N CYS A 80 -10.34 -1.24 -2.24
CA CYS A 80 -10.94 -2.28 -1.40
C CYS A 80 -11.52 -1.69 -0.12
N ILE A 81 -10.82 -0.76 0.53
CA ILE A 81 -11.30 -0.08 1.73
C ILE A 81 -12.64 0.62 1.48
N HIS A 82 -12.76 1.32 0.36
CA HIS A 82 -14.02 1.99 -0.01
C HIS A 82 -15.15 0.98 -0.25
N LEU A 83 -14.86 -0.14 -0.88
CA LEU A 83 -15.85 -1.20 -1.10
C LEU A 83 -16.33 -1.80 0.23
N ILE A 84 -15.38 -2.06 1.15
CA ILE A 84 -15.68 -2.57 2.49
C ILE A 84 -16.60 -1.60 3.23
N ARG A 85 -16.27 -0.32 3.18
CA ARG A 85 -17.06 0.72 3.82
C ARG A 85 -18.47 0.81 3.23
N LYS A 86 -18.58 0.78 1.91
CA LYS A 86 -19.87 0.87 1.21
C LYS A 86 -20.79 -0.28 1.58
N ARG A 87 -20.23 -1.47 1.79
CA ARG A 87 -20.95 -2.67 2.17
C ARG A 87 -21.23 -2.80 3.66
N ASN A 88 -20.71 -1.87 4.48
CA ASN A 88 -20.83 -1.89 5.93
C ASN A 88 -20.29 -3.17 6.59
N TYR A 89 -19.23 -3.74 6.03
CA TYR A 89 -18.63 -4.95 6.58
C TYR A 89 -17.89 -4.71 7.90
N CYS A 90 -17.48 -3.48 8.16
CA CYS A 90 -16.89 -3.07 9.44
C CYS A 90 -17.88 -2.13 10.12
N ASP A 91 -18.83 -2.68 10.87
CA ASP A 91 -19.95 -1.89 11.41
C ASP A 91 -19.91 -1.61 12.89
N THR A 92 -19.03 -2.26 13.66
CA THR A 92 -18.82 -1.88 15.06
C THR A 92 -17.94 -0.63 15.12
N GLU A 93 -17.98 0.10 16.23
CA GLU A 93 -17.17 1.30 16.40
C GLU A 93 -15.67 0.99 16.28
N ASP A 94 -15.22 -0.13 16.89
CA ASP A 94 -13.82 -0.54 16.80
C ASP A 94 -13.43 -0.89 15.36
N GLU A 95 -14.28 -1.61 14.65
CA GLU A 95 -14.00 -2.00 13.26
C GLU A 95 -13.95 -0.79 12.34
N LYS A 96 -14.86 0.18 12.56
CA LYS A 96 -14.83 1.44 11.79
C LYS A 96 -13.53 2.20 12.02
N LYS A 97 -13.05 2.22 13.27
CA LYS A 97 -11.77 2.85 13.59
C LYS A 97 -10.61 2.14 12.93
N GLN A 98 -10.61 0.81 12.93
CA GLN A 98 -9.58 0.03 12.27
C GLN A 98 -9.55 0.31 10.77
N LEU A 99 -10.71 0.36 10.14
CA LEU A 99 -10.79 0.64 8.70
C LEU A 99 -10.30 2.05 8.38
N LYS A 100 -10.69 3.03 9.20
CA LYS A 100 -10.24 4.41 9.03
C LYS A 100 -8.73 4.53 9.23
N SER A 101 -8.18 3.80 10.21
CA SER A 101 -6.74 3.75 10.44
C SER A 101 -6.00 3.18 9.24
N LEU A 102 -6.52 2.11 8.66
CA LEU A 102 -5.93 1.49 7.46
C LEU A 102 -5.89 2.48 6.30
N TYR A 103 -6.96 3.26 6.14
CA TYR A 103 -7.00 4.31 5.11
C TYR A 103 -5.94 5.38 5.35
N LYS A 104 -5.81 5.85 6.59
CA LYS A 104 -4.80 6.86 6.95
C LYS A 104 -3.38 6.34 6.74
N GLU A 105 -3.12 5.09 7.14
CA GLU A 105 -1.83 4.46 6.93
C GLU A 105 -1.50 4.35 5.44
N ALA A 106 -2.48 4.04 4.61
CA ALA A 106 -2.29 4.00 3.17
C ALA A 106 -1.86 5.37 2.62
N ASN A 107 -2.48 6.45 3.09
CA ASN A 107 -2.12 7.80 2.66
C ASN A 107 -0.67 8.13 3.06
N HIS A 108 -0.27 7.81 4.28
CA HIS A 108 1.09 8.06 4.76
C HIS A 108 2.11 7.27 3.96
N LEU A 109 1.83 6.00 3.74
CA LEU A 109 2.72 5.12 2.98
C LEU A 109 2.85 5.58 1.53
N ALA A 110 1.73 5.95 0.91
CA ALA A 110 1.71 6.46 -0.45
C ALA A 110 2.57 7.72 -0.59
N ALA A 111 2.45 8.66 0.35
CA ALA A 111 3.24 9.87 0.33
C ALA A 111 4.73 9.56 0.42
N ARG A 112 5.12 8.61 1.26
CA ARG A 112 6.52 8.21 1.41
C ARG A 112 7.05 7.49 0.18
N ILE A 113 6.26 6.62 -0.41
CA ILE A 113 6.65 5.95 -1.67
C ILE A 113 6.84 6.99 -2.77
N GLN A 114 5.91 7.93 -2.89
CA GLN A 114 6.01 8.98 -3.90
C GLN A 114 7.23 9.88 -3.69
N ALA A 115 7.53 10.25 -2.44
CA ALA A 115 8.71 11.03 -2.12
C ALA A 115 9.99 10.30 -2.52
N MET A 116 10.05 8.99 -2.27
CA MET A 116 11.20 8.18 -2.68
C MET A 116 11.32 8.10 -4.19
N ARG A 117 10.21 7.96 -4.91
CA ARG A 117 10.19 7.98 -6.38
C ARG A 117 10.73 9.29 -6.92
N ASN A 118 10.29 10.40 -6.33
CA ASN A 118 10.75 11.73 -6.73
C ASN A 118 12.26 11.87 -6.55
N SER A 119 12.77 11.37 -5.43
CA SER A 119 14.20 11.39 -5.13
C SER A 119 15.01 10.58 -6.17
N LEU A 120 14.49 9.42 -6.56
CA LEU A 120 15.16 8.56 -7.55
C LEU A 120 15.09 9.15 -8.97
N ALA A 121 14.01 9.86 -9.29
CA ALA A 121 13.85 10.51 -10.58
C ALA A 121 14.74 11.75 -10.72
N GLY A 122 15.25 12.27 -9.60
CA GLY A 122 16.06 13.48 -9.59
C GLY A 122 15.24 14.69 -10.01
N SER A 123 15.78 15.50 -10.92
CA SER A 123 15.14 16.72 -11.40
C SER A 123 14.35 16.53 -12.69
N VAL A 124 13.80 15.36 -12.90
CA VAL A 124 13.01 15.10 -14.11
C VAL A 124 11.73 15.91 -14.07
N ASP A 125 11.47 16.63 -15.14
CA ASP A 125 10.33 17.55 -15.27
C ASP A 125 9.07 16.84 -15.75
N GLU A 126 8.82 15.63 -15.28
CA GLU A 126 7.57 14.94 -15.57
C GLU A 126 6.51 15.39 -14.58
N PRO A 127 5.29 15.67 -15.05
CA PRO A 127 4.22 16.04 -14.13
C PRO A 127 3.95 14.89 -13.16
N GLU A 128 3.99 15.20 -11.88
CA GLU A 128 3.65 14.25 -10.84
C GLU A 128 2.14 14.00 -10.87
N ILE A 129 1.78 12.72 -10.80
CA ILE A 129 0.38 12.35 -10.62
C ILE A 129 0.18 12.18 -9.12
N ASP A 130 -0.60 13.06 -8.53
CA ASP A 130 -0.98 12.91 -7.13
C ASP A 130 -2.24 12.05 -7.06
N TYR A 131 -2.05 10.77 -6.80
CA TYR A 131 -3.15 9.80 -6.72
C TYR A 131 -4.06 10.04 -5.52
N PHE A 132 -3.63 10.87 -4.58
CA PHE A 132 -4.34 11.10 -3.33
C PHE A 132 -4.71 12.57 -3.13
N ALA A 133 -4.63 13.37 -4.20
CA ALA A 133 -5.10 14.75 -4.16
C ALA A 133 -6.58 14.75 -3.82
N GLU A 134 -6.96 15.60 -2.87
CA GLU A 134 -8.36 15.77 -2.53
C GLU A 134 -9.03 16.67 -3.58
N ASP A 135 -10.22 16.29 -3.96
CA ASP A 135 -11.03 17.07 -4.89
C ASP A 135 -11.58 18.33 -4.23
#